data_95f1e6297f2f7fee01b69bff76082a77
#
_entry.id   95f1e6297f2f7fee01b69bff76082a77
#
_cell.length_a   1.000
_cell.length_b   1.000
_cell.length_c   1.000
_cell.angle_alpha   90.00
_cell.angle_beta   90.00
_cell.angle_gamma   90.00
#
_symmetry.space_group_name_H-M   'P 1'
#
loop_
_entity.id
_entity.type
_entity.pdbx_description
1 polymer ?
#
loop_
_entity_poly.entity_id
_entity_poly.type
_entity_poly.pdbx_seq_one_letter_code
_entity_poly.pdbx_strand_id
1 'polypeptide(L)'
;MNADQTEIDKFSALAHRWWDPSSEFKPLHAINPLRLAWIQEHVSISGKKVLDVGCGGGILAESMAVAGAQAKGIDLSEKALKVADLHSLESGVQVKYEYISAEDLAKKEAGQYDVVTCMEMLEHVPDPLSIIKSCAALVKPGGKVFFSTLNRNPKSYLFAIIGAEYILRILPKGTHDYKKFIKPSELNEFIREAGLELNELIGLSYNPITEVYSIGRDTDVNYLMATTKK
;
A
#
# COMPACT_ATOMS: atom_id res chain seq x y z
N MET A 1 2.42 9.91 17.64
CA MET A 1 1.95 8.87 16.71
C MET A 1 1.80 9.54 15.35
N ASN A 2 2.40 9.01 14.33
CA ASN A 2 2.34 9.54 12.96
C ASN A 2 1.07 9.00 12.26
N ALA A 3 -0.09 9.47 12.70
CA ALA A 3 -1.39 9.00 12.23
C ALA A 3 -2.39 10.17 12.20
N ASP A 4 -3.17 10.24 11.15
CA ASP A 4 -4.30 11.15 11.03
C ASP A 4 -5.57 10.40 11.46
N GLN A 5 -6.12 10.75 12.62
CA GLN A 5 -7.28 10.07 13.18
C GLN A 5 -8.50 10.17 12.25
N THR A 6 -8.64 11.27 11.52
CA THR A 6 -9.74 11.45 10.56
C THR A 6 -9.66 10.45 9.41
N GLU A 7 -8.44 10.17 8.92
CA GLU A 7 -8.22 9.15 7.89
C GLU A 7 -8.51 7.74 8.43
N ILE A 8 -8.01 7.41 9.62
CA ILE A 8 -8.30 6.12 10.27
C ILE A 8 -9.82 5.93 10.45
N ASP A 9 -10.53 6.96 10.88
CA ASP A 9 -11.99 6.89 11.09
C ASP A 9 -12.76 6.69 9.78
N LYS A 10 -12.34 7.34 8.68
CA LYS A 10 -12.93 7.12 7.33
C LYS A 10 -12.83 5.65 6.92
N PHE A 11 -11.62 5.08 6.92
CA PHE A 11 -11.41 3.68 6.53
C PHE A 11 -12.10 2.71 7.49
N SER A 12 -12.08 3.01 8.79
CA SER A 12 -12.77 2.22 9.81
C SER A 12 -14.29 2.18 9.62
N ALA A 13 -14.89 3.25 9.14
CA ALA A 13 -16.35 3.30 8.88
C ALA A 13 -16.74 2.38 7.70
N LEU A 14 -15.86 2.20 6.73
CA LEU A 14 -16.07 1.38 5.53
C LEU A 14 -15.55 -0.05 5.69
N ALA A 15 -14.91 -0.41 6.81
CA ALA A 15 -14.20 -1.67 6.98
C ALA A 15 -15.03 -2.92 6.65
N HIS A 16 -16.33 -2.93 7.00
CA HIS A 16 -17.24 -4.04 6.76
C HIS A 16 -17.48 -4.36 5.27
N ARG A 17 -17.09 -3.46 4.36
CA ARG A 17 -17.24 -3.61 2.91
C ARG A 17 -15.92 -3.92 2.20
N TRP A 18 -14.84 -4.13 2.96
CA TRP A 18 -13.49 -4.24 2.39
C TRP A 18 -13.37 -5.36 1.35
N TRP A 19 -14.04 -6.50 1.61
CA TRP A 19 -14.02 -7.66 0.72
C TRP A 19 -15.21 -7.76 -0.24
N ASP A 20 -16.08 -6.75 -0.27
CA ASP A 20 -17.12 -6.62 -1.28
C ASP A 20 -16.53 -6.04 -2.58
N PRO A 21 -16.38 -6.84 -3.66
CA PRO A 21 -15.77 -6.38 -4.91
C PRO A 21 -16.63 -5.35 -5.67
N SER A 22 -17.85 -5.08 -5.20
CA SER A 22 -18.72 -4.02 -5.74
C SER A 22 -18.68 -2.73 -4.94
N SER A 23 -17.92 -2.71 -3.83
CA SER A 23 -17.79 -1.58 -2.92
C SER A 23 -16.82 -0.51 -3.41
N GLU A 24 -16.58 0.48 -2.56
CA GLU A 24 -15.55 1.52 -2.73
C GLU A 24 -14.14 0.93 -2.85
N PHE A 25 -13.93 -0.32 -2.39
CA PHE A 25 -12.66 -1.04 -2.48
C PHE A 25 -12.48 -1.83 -3.78
N LYS A 26 -13.47 -1.79 -4.70
CA LYS A 26 -13.35 -2.40 -6.04
C LYS A 26 -12.00 -2.09 -6.73
N PRO A 27 -11.49 -0.83 -6.71
CA PRO A 27 -10.19 -0.52 -7.30
C PRO A 27 -9.05 -1.32 -6.67
N LEU A 28 -9.04 -1.50 -5.35
CA LEU A 28 -7.99 -2.26 -4.67
C LEU A 28 -8.00 -3.73 -5.10
N HIS A 29 -9.18 -4.34 -5.24
CA HIS A 29 -9.32 -5.71 -5.74
C HIS A 29 -8.80 -5.83 -7.18
N ALA A 30 -9.10 -4.86 -8.05
CA ALA A 30 -8.71 -4.88 -9.44
C ALA A 30 -7.19 -4.70 -9.64
N ILE A 31 -6.54 -3.86 -8.82
CA ILE A 31 -5.10 -3.59 -8.92
C ILE A 31 -4.23 -4.59 -8.17
N ASN A 32 -4.78 -5.32 -7.20
CA ASN A 32 -4.02 -6.23 -6.36
C ASN A 32 -3.28 -7.34 -7.13
N PRO A 33 -3.86 -8.03 -8.12
CA PRO A 33 -3.14 -9.00 -8.93
C PRO A 33 -1.95 -8.40 -9.68
N LEU A 34 -2.07 -7.16 -10.16
CA LEU A 34 -1.00 -6.45 -10.86
C LEU A 34 0.16 -6.12 -9.91
N ARG A 35 -0.16 -5.63 -8.70
CA ARG A 35 0.83 -5.36 -7.66
C ARG A 35 1.59 -6.61 -7.26
N LEU A 36 0.86 -7.70 -6.98
CA LEU A 36 1.47 -8.96 -6.58
C LEU A 36 2.39 -9.51 -7.68
N ALA A 37 1.94 -9.53 -8.94
CA ALA A 37 2.75 -9.97 -10.07
C ALA A 37 4.03 -9.14 -10.19
N TRP A 38 3.91 -7.81 -10.11
CA TRP A 38 5.07 -6.92 -10.19
C TRP A 38 6.04 -7.10 -9.00
N ILE A 39 5.55 -7.30 -7.77
CA ILE A 39 6.40 -7.65 -6.62
C ILE A 39 7.18 -8.94 -6.91
N GLN A 40 6.52 -9.95 -7.47
CA GLN A 40 7.12 -11.25 -7.77
C GLN A 40 8.14 -11.20 -8.92
N GLU A 41 8.06 -10.22 -9.82
CA GLU A 41 9.12 -9.95 -10.82
C GLU A 41 10.43 -9.51 -10.18
N HIS A 42 10.37 -8.81 -9.03
CA HIS A 42 11.55 -8.33 -8.30
C HIS A 42 12.10 -9.31 -7.28
N VAL A 43 11.23 -10.15 -6.70
CA VAL A 43 11.63 -11.06 -5.63
C VAL A 43 10.66 -12.25 -5.52
N SER A 44 11.21 -13.47 -5.44
CA SER A 44 10.40 -14.63 -5.05
C SER A 44 10.00 -14.49 -3.58
N ILE A 45 8.68 -14.44 -3.28
CA ILE A 45 8.17 -14.27 -1.91
C ILE A 45 7.87 -15.60 -1.21
N SER A 46 7.85 -16.71 -1.94
CA SER A 46 7.57 -18.03 -1.36
C SER A 46 8.61 -18.39 -0.26
N GLY A 47 8.11 -18.76 0.91
CA GLY A 47 8.89 -19.06 2.11
C GLY A 47 9.51 -17.85 2.81
N LYS A 48 9.37 -16.64 2.27
CA LYS A 48 9.93 -15.41 2.85
C LYS A 48 9.01 -14.78 3.88
N LYS A 49 9.61 -14.08 4.85
CA LYS A 49 8.87 -13.22 5.78
C LYS A 49 8.53 -11.90 5.09
N VAL A 50 7.25 -11.63 4.95
CA VAL A 50 6.73 -10.43 4.28
C VAL A 50 5.89 -9.62 5.24
N LEU A 51 6.07 -8.31 5.24
CA LEU A 51 5.29 -7.35 6.02
C LEU A 51 4.51 -6.42 5.09
N ASP A 52 3.21 -6.28 5.33
CA ASP A 52 2.36 -5.28 4.68
C ASP A 52 2.02 -4.16 5.66
N VAL A 53 2.53 -2.96 5.41
CA VAL A 53 2.38 -1.76 6.26
C VAL A 53 1.19 -0.95 5.75
N GLY A 54 0.20 -0.70 6.63
CA GLY A 54 -1.08 -0.12 6.23
C GLY A 54 -1.92 -1.15 5.45
N CYS A 55 -1.99 -2.39 5.95
CA CYS A 55 -2.59 -3.51 5.24
C CYS A 55 -4.12 -3.41 5.08
N GLY A 56 -4.78 -2.50 5.81
CA GLY A 56 -6.22 -2.36 5.82
C GLY A 56 -6.94 -3.68 6.10
N GLY A 57 -7.87 -4.06 5.24
CA GLY A 57 -8.60 -5.34 5.32
C GLY A 57 -7.85 -6.55 4.77
N GLY A 58 -6.55 -6.46 4.47
CA GLY A 58 -5.67 -7.60 4.23
C GLY A 58 -5.58 -8.10 2.79
N ILE A 59 -6.12 -7.40 1.79
CA ILE A 59 -6.19 -7.89 0.39
C ILE A 59 -4.80 -8.30 -0.14
N LEU A 60 -3.78 -7.44 0.01
CA LEU A 60 -2.44 -7.76 -0.47
C LEU A 60 -1.74 -8.77 0.43
N ALA A 61 -1.87 -8.62 1.76
CA ALA A 61 -1.27 -9.54 2.73
C ALA A 61 -1.73 -10.99 2.52
N GLU A 62 -3.04 -11.22 2.31
CA GLU A 62 -3.56 -12.55 2.00
C GLU A 62 -3.06 -13.07 0.64
N SER A 63 -3.03 -12.23 -0.38
CA SER A 63 -2.52 -12.64 -1.69
C SER A 63 -1.05 -13.05 -1.64
N MET A 64 -0.23 -12.36 -0.83
CA MET A 64 1.15 -12.76 -0.60
C MET A 64 1.26 -14.07 0.17
N ALA A 65 0.38 -14.31 1.15
CA ALA A 65 0.33 -15.59 1.88
C ALA A 65 -0.10 -16.74 0.97
N VAL A 66 -1.09 -16.55 0.10
CA VAL A 66 -1.49 -17.52 -0.93
C VAL A 66 -0.33 -17.84 -1.88
N ALA A 67 0.51 -16.86 -2.19
CA ALA A 67 1.72 -17.05 -2.97
C ALA A 67 2.88 -17.71 -2.18
N GLY A 68 2.63 -18.18 -0.97
CA GLY A 68 3.55 -18.96 -0.15
C GLY A 68 4.42 -18.13 0.81
N ALA A 69 4.15 -16.84 0.99
CA ALA A 69 4.87 -16.01 1.96
C ALA A 69 4.41 -16.27 3.41
N GLN A 70 5.31 -16.04 4.36
CA GLN A 70 4.97 -15.88 5.77
C GLN A 70 4.56 -14.42 5.99
N ALA A 71 3.28 -14.13 5.74
CA ALA A 71 2.78 -12.77 5.69
C ALA A 71 2.35 -12.26 7.08
N LYS A 72 2.68 -11.00 7.35
CA LYS A 72 2.18 -10.19 8.46
C LYS A 72 1.62 -8.89 7.89
N GLY A 73 0.46 -8.46 8.39
CA GLY A 73 -0.13 -7.16 8.10
C GLY A 73 -0.20 -6.30 9.37
N ILE A 74 0.08 -5.01 9.24
CA ILE A 74 -0.11 -4.04 10.33
C ILE A 74 -0.95 -2.86 9.87
N ASP A 75 -1.81 -2.39 10.75
CA ASP A 75 -2.64 -1.21 10.51
C ASP A 75 -3.01 -0.53 11.84
N LEU A 76 -3.50 0.72 11.77
CA LEU A 76 -4.02 1.47 12.93
C LEU A 76 -5.56 1.53 12.95
N SER A 77 -6.24 0.83 12.04
CA SER A 77 -7.67 0.60 12.07
C SER A 77 -7.99 -0.78 12.64
N GLU A 78 -8.37 -0.85 13.92
CA GLU A 78 -8.80 -2.12 14.54
C GLU A 78 -9.95 -2.79 13.78
N LYS A 79 -10.87 -1.99 13.19
CA LYS A 79 -12.00 -2.53 12.43
C LYS A 79 -11.55 -3.18 11.13
N ALA A 80 -10.60 -2.56 10.43
CA ALA A 80 -10.05 -3.14 9.21
C ALA A 80 -9.30 -4.44 9.52
N LEU A 81 -8.48 -4.46 10.56
CA LEU A 81 -7.78 -5.68 11.00
C LEU A 81 -8.73 -6.81 11.41
N LYS A 82 -9.84 -6.49 12.10
CA LYS A 82 -10.86 -7.52 12.42
C LYS A 82 -11.48 -8.12 11.16
N VAL A 83 -11.73 -7.30 10.15
CA VAL A 83 -12.24 -7.79 8.86
C VAL A 83 -11.17 -8.65 8.15
N ALA A 84 -9.91 -8.24 8.18
CA ALA A 84 -8.79 -9.00 7.65
C ALA A 84 -8.65 -10.38 8.34
N ASP A 85 -8.70 -10.40 9.67
CA ASP A 85 -8.66 -11.65 10.46
C ASP A 85 -9.82 -12.59 10.10
N LEU A 86 -11.04 -12.07 10.04
CA LEU A 86 -12.23 -12.87 9.71
C LEU A 86 -12.13 -13.46 8.30
N HIS A 87 -11.74 -12.63 7.30
CA HIS A 87 -11.63 -13.11 5.93
C HIS A 87 -10.50 -14.15 5.78
N SER A 88 -9.37 -13.97 6.45
CA SER A 88 -8.29 -14.96 6.43
C SER A 88 -8.69 -16.29 7.03
N LEU A 89 -9.55 -16.29 8.07
CA LEU A 89 -10.14 -17.51 8.63
C LEU A 89 -11.12 -18.18 7.65
N GLU A 90 -11.98 -17.40 6.99
CA GLU A 90 -12.94 -17.90 6.00
C GLU A 90 -12.25 -18.47 4.76
N SER A 91 -11.21 -17.82 4.28
CA SER A 91 -10.43 -18.27 3.12
C SER A 91 -9.42 -19.38 3.45
N GLY A 92 -9.20 -19.69 4.74
CA GLY A 92 -8.22 -20.68 5.19
C GLY A 92 -6.77 -20.25 4.96
N VAL A 93 -6.52 -18.95 4.76
CA VAL A 93 -5.20 -18.38 4.56
C VAL A 93 -4.61 -17.92 5.90
N GLN A 94 -3.35 -18.23 6.15
CA GLN A 94 -2.68 -17.82 7.39
C GLN A 94 -1.93 -16.51 7.20
N VAL A 95 -2.45 -15.44 7.80
CA VAL A 95 -1.79 -14.13 7.91
C VAL A 95 -1.80 -13.71 9.38
N LYS A 96 -0.71 -13.12 9.84
CA LYS A 96 -0.67 -12.54 11.19
C LYS A 96 -0.99 -11.04 11.10
N TYR A 97 -2.10 -10.62 11.68
CA TYR A 97 -2.44 -9.20 11.76
C TYR A 97 -2.13 -8.63 13.14
N GLU A 98 -1.64 -7.37 13.19
CA GLU A 98 -1.30 -6.69 14.44
C GLU A 98 -1.67 -5.21 14.38
N TYR A 99 -2.37 -4.73 15.42
CA TYR A 99 -2.64 -3.31 15.66
C TYR A 99 -1.40 -2.63 16.24
N ILE A 100 -0.58 -2.06 15.36
CA ILE A 100 0.68 -1.40 15.73
C ILE A 100 1.09 -0.42 14.63
N SER A 101 1.76 0.69 15.01
CA SER A 101 2.37 1.59 14.04
C SER A 101 3.65 0.99 13.44
N ALA A 102 4.00 1.43 12.22
CA ALA A 102 5.24 1.03 11.57
C ALA A 102 6.48 1.40 12.42
N GLU A 103 6.44 2.58 13.05
CA GLU A 103 7.51 3.08 13.90
C GLU A 103 7.70 2.23 15.18
N ASP A 104 6.60 1.78 15.78
CA ASP A 104 6.69 0.96 17.00
C ASP A 104 7.07 -0.49 16.66
N LEU A 105 6.60 -1.01 15.51
CA LEU A 105 7.07 -2.31 15.04
C LEU A 105 8.56 -2.27 14.69
N ALA A 106 9.05 -1.19 14.08
CA ALA A 106 10.46 -1.03 13.75
C ALA A 106 11.39 -1.08 14.98
N LYS A 107 10.91 -0.61 16.15
CA LYS A 107 11.64 -0.73 17.42
C LYS A 107 11.72 -2.17 17.94
N LYS A 108 10.72 -3.02 17.59
CA LYS A 108 10.61 -4.40 18.08
C LYS A 108 11.21 -5.43 17.12
N GLU A 109 11.04 -5.21 15.81
CA GLU A 109 11.31 -6.22 14.80
C GLU A 109 12.24 -5.70 13.67
N ALA A 110 13.19 -4.82 14.00
CA ALA A 110 14.15 -4.29 13.02
C ALA A 110 14.91 -5.42 12.30
N GLY A 111 15.02 -5.33 10.97
CA GLY A 111 15.76 -6.25 10.13
C GLY A 111 15.23 -7.69 10.10
N GLN A 112 13.93 -7.89 10.34
CA GLN A 112 13.37 -9.23 10.37
C GLN A 112 12.69 -9.67 9.06
N TYR A 113 12.35 -8.74 8.19
CA TYR A 113 11.56 -9.03 6.98
C TYR A 113 12.43 -9.10 5.73
N ASP A 114 12.14 -10.05 4.85
CA ASP A 114 12.77 -10.16 3.55
C ASP A 114 12.17 -9.16 2.56
N VAL A 115 10.87 -8.89 2.72
CA VAL A 115 10.09 -7.95 1.89
C VAL A 115 9.18 -7.12 2.79
N VAL A 116 9.08 -5.82 2.49
CA VAL A 116 8.11 -4.91 3.10
C VAL A 116 7.31 -4.24 1.99
N THR A 117 5.99 -4.19 2.12
CA THR A 117 5.09 -3.43 1.24
C THR A 117 4.46 -2.29 2.02
N CYS A 118 4.28 -1.14 1.37
CA CYS A 118 3.55 0.02 1.89
C CYS A 118 2.83 0.67 0.70
N MET A 119 1.61 0.22 0.45
CA MET A 119 0.85 0.53 -0.75
C MET A 119 -0.35 1.42 -0.45
N GLU A 120 -0.49 2.55 -1.18
CA GLU A 120 -1.59 3.52 -1.03
C GLU A 120 -1.79 3.97 0.44
N MET A 121 -0.72 4.23 1.15
CA MET A 121 -0.77 4.61 2.57
C MET A 121 -0.05 5.92 2.84
N LEU A 122 0.99 6.26 2.07
CA LEU A 122 1.86 7.41 2.33
C LEU A 122 1.13 8.75 2.23
N GLU A 123 0.12 8.87 1.38
CA GLU A 123 -0.73 10.05 1.22
C GLU A 123 -1.73 10.25 2.37
N HIS A 124 -1.87 9.28 3.27
CA HIS A 124 -2.81 9.32 4.40
C HIS A 124 -2.14 9.62 5.73
N VAL A 125 -0.81 9.77 5.75
CA VAL A 125 -0.04 10.03 6.99
C VAL A 125 0.51 11.45 7.04
N PRO A 126 0.68 12.03 8.24
CA PRO A 126 1.28 13.37 8.40
C PRO A 126 2.75 13.44 7.98
N ASP A 127 3.53 12.40 8.23
CA ASP A 127 4.97 12.33 7.92
C ASP A 127 5.31 11.03 7.17
N PRO A 128 5.25 11.05 5.82
CA PRO A 128 5.61 9.90 4.98
C PRO A 128 7.06 9.43 5.17
N LEU A 129 8.00 10.37 5.43
CA LEU A 129 9.41 10.01 5.62
C LEU A 129 9.62 9.12 6.86
N SER A 130 8.88 9.35 7.94
CA SER A 130 8.91 8.49 9.14
C SER A 130 8.48 7.06 8.82
N ILE A 131 7.43 6.88 8.01
CA ILE A 131 6.99 5.56 7.57
C ILE A 131 8.04 4.87 6.71
N ILE A 132 8.62 5.60 5.74
CA ILE A 132 9.64 5.05 4.84
C ILE A 132 10.89 4.62 5.62
N LYS A 133 11.34 5.42 6.61
CA LYS A 133 12.42 5.05 7.52
C LYS A 133 12.09 3.81 8.35
N SER A 134 10.85 3.68 8.78
CA SER A 134 10.38 2.51 9.52
C SER A 134 10.37 1.25 8.64
N CYS A 135 9.90 1.35 7.39
CA CYS A 135 9.98 0.26 6.42
C CYS A 135 11.43 -0.16 6.15
N ALA A 136 12.33 0.83 6.00
CA ALA A 136 13.75 0.57 5.83
C ALA A 136 14.40 -0.08 7.07
N ALA A 137 13.95 0.28 8.27
CA ALA A 137 14.43 -0.35 9.51
C ALA A 137 13.95 -1.81 9.64
N LEU A 138 12.71 -2.11 9.23
CA LEU A 138 12.07 -3.41 9.32
C LEU A 138 12.65 -4.44 8.33
N VAL A 139 13.03 -4.00 7.13
CA VAL A 139 13.58 -4.88 6.11
C VAL A 139 15.04 -5.25 6.42
N LYS A 140 15.43 -6.47 6.06
CA LYS A 140 16.82 -6.97 6.15
C LYS A 140 17.74 -6.22 5.19
N PRO A 141 19.07 -6.14 5.44
CA PRO A 141 20.02 -5.76 4.42
C PRO A 141 19.86 -6.64 3.17
N GLY A 142 19.85 -6.03 1.98
CA GLY A 142 19.56 -6.70 0.71
C GLY A 142 18.08 -7.02 0.47
N GLY A 143 17.21 -6.84 1.44
CA GLY A 143 15.76 -7.04 1.30
C GLY A 143 15.09 -5.94 0.48
N LYS A 144 13.86 -6.19 0.06
CA LYS A 144 13.10 -5.32 -0.84
C LYS A 144 12.01 -4.54 -0.10
N VAL A 145 11.83 -3.28 -0.47
CA VAL A 145 10.69 -2.47 -0.03
C VAL A 145 9.96 -1.93 -1.25
N PHE A 146 8.63 -2.08 -1.24
CA PHE A 146 7.75 -1.64 -2.32
C PHE A 146 6.82 -0.56 -1.81
N PHE A 147 6.72 0.54 -2.56
CA PHE A 147 5.84 1.67 -2.26
C PHE A 147 4.89 1.91 -3.43
N SER A 148 3.67 2.37 -3.14
CA SER A 148 2.80 3.01 -4.12
C SER A 148 2.08 4.20 -3.51
N THR A 149 1.82 5.23 -4.33
CA THR A 149 1.07 6.41 -3.95
C THR A 149 0.64 7.22 -5.17
N LEU A 150 -0.09 8.31 -4.94
CA LEU A 150 -0.58 9.22 -5.97
C LEU A 150 0.42 10.36 -6.23
N ASN A 151 0.65 10.64 -7.52
CA ASN A 151 1.56 11.70 -7.94
C ASN A 151 0.90 13.08 -7.78
N ARG A 152 1.64 14.09 -7.32
CA ARG A 152 1.16 15.47 -7.18
C ARG A 152 1.39 16.26 -8.47
N ASN A 153 0.43 16.26 -9.38
CA ASN A 153 0.41 17.07 -10.60
C ASN A 153 -1.03 17.39 -11.05
N PRO A 154 -1.25 18.29 -12.03
CA PRO A 154 -2.60 18.65 -12.49
C PRO A 154 -3.39 17.48 -13.08
N LYS A 155 -2.73 16.52 -13.73
CA LYS A 155 -3.39 15.33 -14.31
C LYS A 155 -3.93 14.43 -13.22
N SER A 156 -3.15 14.17 -12.16
CA SER A 156 -3.63 13.37 -11.02
C SER A 156 -4.77 14.05 -10.27
N TYR A 157 -4.74 15.37 -10.12
CA TYR A 157 -5.87 16.12 -9.57
C TYR A 157 -7.14 15.91 -10.38
N LEU A 158 -7.03 16.00 -11.71
CA LEU A 158 -8.18 15.83 -12.60
C LEU A 158 -8.71 14.38 -12.56
N PHE A 159 -7.85 13.37 -12.59
CA PHE A 159 -8.26 11.97 -12.71
C PHE A 159 -8.55 11.32 -11.36
N ALA A 160 -7.70 11.50 -10.34
CA ALA A 160 -7.89 10.86 -9.04
C ALA A 160 -8.98 11.55 -8.20
N ILE A 161 -9.11 12.88 -8.29
CA ILE A 161 -10.11 13.60 -7.50
C ILE A 161 -11.37 13.87 -8.33
N ILE A 162 -11.26 14.64 -9.41
CA ILE A 162 -12.45 15.03 -10.20
C ILE A 162 -13.03 13.82 -10.92
N GLY A 163 -12.20 13.00 -11.55
CA GLY A 163 -12.64 11.82 -12.30
C GLY A 163 -13.21 10.74 -11.38
N ALA A 164 -12.42 10.25 -10.44
CA ALA A 164 -12.80 9.10 -9.61
C ALA A 164 -13.88 9.45 -8.56
N GLU A 165 -13.79 10.62 -7.91
CA GLU A 165 -14.70 10.97 -6.81
C GLU A 165 -15.97 11.66 -7.28
N TYR A 166 -15.92 12.54 -8.30
CA TYR A 166 -17.07 13.37 -8.70
C TYR A 166 -17.78 12.91 -9.96
N ILE A 167 -17.06 12.43 -10.98
CA ILE A 167 -17.63 12.04 -12.27
C ILE A 167 -17.99 10.55 -12.27
N LEU A 168 -17.03 9.68 -12.08
CA LEU A 168 -17.22 8.22 -12.14
C LEU A 168 -17.79 7.65 -10.84
N ARG A 169 -17.65 8.41 -9.72
CA ARG A 169 -18.09 8.00 -8.37
C ARG A 169 -17.59 6.62 -7.95
N ILE A 170 -16.39 6.26 -8.41
CA ILE A 170 -15.69 5.00 -8.04
C ILE A 170 -15.26 5.08 -6.59
N LEU A 171 -14.92 6.27 -6.09
CA LEU A 171 -14.48 6.54 -4.73
C LEU A 171 -15.40 7.57 -4.05
N PRO A 172 -15.59 7.52 -2.72
CA PRO A 172 -16.30 8.55 -1.97
C PRO A 172 -15.65 9.93 -2.13
N LYS A 173 -16.46 10.98 -2.10
CA LYS A 173 -15.94 12.36 -2.14
C LYS A 173 -15.07 12.64 -0.91
N GLY A 174 -13.91 13.28 -1.13
CA GLY A 174 -12.97 13.61 -0.07
C GLY A 174 -12.11 12.41 0.38
N THR A 175 -12.01 11.36 -0.44
CA THR A 175 -11.09 10.25 -0.20
C THR A 175 -9.65 10.75 -0.25
N HIS A 176 -9.33 11.71 -1.14
CA HIS A 176 -7.97 12.20 -1.32
C HIS A 176 -7.85 13.71 -1.08
N ASP A 177 -6.77 14.10 -0.40
CA ASP A 177 -6.29 15.49 -0.32
C ASP A 177 -5.10 15.66 -1.25
N TYR A 178 -5.27 16.45 -2.32
CA TYR A 178 -4.21 16.72 -3.30
C TYR A 178 -2.89 17.22 -2.68
N LYS A 179 -2.97 17.94 -1.55
CA LYS A 179 -1.79 18.45 -0.86
C LYS A 179 -0.92 17.35 -0.27
N LYS A 180 -1.52 16.20 0.02
CA LYS A 180 -0.84 15.01 0.56
C LYS A 180 -0.25 14.10 -0.52
N PHE A 181 -0.53 14.34 -1.81
CA PHE A 181 0.06 13.59 -2.91
C PHE A 181 1.56 13.82 -2.98
N ILE A 182 2.32 12.82 -3.36
CA ILE A 182 3.79 12.81 -3.32
C ILE A 182 4.33 12.68 -4.75
N LYS A 183 5.22 13.59 -5.16
CA LYS A 183 5.87 13.46 -6.47
C LYS A 183 6.88 12.31 -6.45
N PRO A 184 7.09 11.62 -7.60
CA PRO A 184 8.12 10.58 -7.69
C PRO A 184 9.51 11.06 -7.25
N SER A 185 9.87 12.31 -7.54
CA SER A 185 11.14 12.89 -7.10
C SER A 185 11.24 13.05 -5.59
N GLU A 186 10.14 13.47 -4.93
CA GLU A 186 10.08 13.62 -3.47
C GLU A 186 10.16 12.26 -2.78
N LEU A 187 9.40 11.27 -3.27
CA LEU A 187 9.47 9.91 -2.73
C LEU A 187 10.88 9.32 -2.89
N ASN A 188 11.54 9.55 -4.03
CA ASN A 188 12.92 9.10 -4.23
C ASN A 188 13.92 9.80 -3.29
N GLU A 189 13.69 11.06 -2.91
CA GLU A 189 14.50 11.74 -1.88
C GLU A 189 14.32 11.08 -0.52
N PHE A 190 13.09 10.79 -0.12
CA PHE A 190 12.78 10.08 1.13
C PHE A 190 13.37 8.67 1.16
N ILE A 191 13.29 7.93 0.04
CA ILE A 191 13.89 6.60 -0.14
C ILE A 191 15.39 6.65 0.12
N ARG A 192 16.12 7.62 -0.50
CA ARG A 192 17.56 7.79 -0.31
C ARG A 192 17.91 8.19 1.12
N GLU A 193 17.13 9.08 1.74
CA GLU A 193 17.33 9.50 3.13
C GLU A 193 17.13 8.34 4.11
N ALA A 194 16.24 7.40 3.78
CA ALA A 194 16.01 6.20 4.56
C ALA A 194 17.07 5.10 4.34
N GLY A 195 18.08 5.32 3.47
CA GLY A 195 19.11 4.33 3.17
C GLY A 195 18.66 3.21 2.22
N LEU A 196 17.60 3.47 1.47
CA LEU A 196 17.12 2.57 0.40
C LEU A 196 17.67 3.04 -0.96
N GLU A 197 17.78 2.10 -1.89
CA GLU A 197 18.16 2.34 -3.29
C GLU A 197 16.98 2.05 -4.21
N LEU A 198 16.60 3.00 -5.05
CA LEU A 198 15.54 2.83 -6.05
C LEU A 198 16.02 1.87 -7.15
N ASN A 199 15.25 0.82 -7.40
CA ASN A 199 15.51 -0.15 -8.47
C ASN A 199 14.63 0.14 -9.70
N GLU A 200 13.33 0.41 -9.47
CA GLU A 200 12.38 0.68 -10.53
C GLU A 200 11.32 1.69 -10.09
N LEU A 201 10.90 2.53 -11.02
CA LEU A 201 9.72 3.40 -10.95
C LEU A 201 8.80 3.05 -12.12
N ILE A 202 7.54 2.69 -11.83
CA ILE A 202 6.55 2.31 -12.83
C ILE A 202 5.19 2.92 -12.49
N GLY A 203 4.35 3.13 -13.49
CA GLY A 203 3.02 3.71 -13.32
C GLY A 203 1.93 2.65 -13.24
N LEU A 204 0.85 2.98 -12.57
CA LEU A 204 -0.41 2.26 -12.57
C LEU A 204 -1.48 3.14 -13.20
N SER A 205 -2.01 2.71 -14.33
CA SER A 205 -2.98 3.46 -15.12
C SER A 205 -4.35 2.78 -15.15
N TYR A 206 -5.41 3.58 -15.21
CA TYR A 206 -6.78 3.11 -15.40
C TYR A 206 -7.35 3.66 -16.71
N ASN A 207 -7.92 2.78 -17.53
CA ASN A 207 -8.63 3.16 -18.74
C ASN A 207 -10.14 3.19 -18.43
N PRO A 208 -10.79 4.37 -18.41
CA PRO A 208 -12.21 4.47 -18.02
C PRO A 208 -13.19 3.94 -19.09
N ILE A 209 -12.72 3.68 -20.33
CA ILE A 209 -13.56 3.14 -21.40
C ILE A 209 -13.63 1.62 -21.28
N THR A 210 -12.49 0.97 -21.03
CA THR A 210 -12.40 -0.49 -20.89
C THR A 210 -12.52 -0.97 -19.46
N GLU A 211 -12.50 -0.08 -18.48
CA GLU A 211 -12.46 -0.34 -17.02
C GLU A 211 -11.27 -1.23 -16.61
N VAL A 212 -10.17 -1.16 -17.33
CA VAL A 212 -8.99 -2.00 -17.10
C VAL A 212 -7.87 -1.18 -16.47
N TYR A 213 -7.27 -1.74 -15.41
CA TYR A 213 -6.01 -1.27 -14.84
C TYR A 213 -4.83 -1.94 -15.53
N SER A 214 -3.72 -1.22 -15.66
CA SER A 214 -2.48 -1.75 -16.24
C SER A 214 -1.26 -1.11 -15.61
N ILE A 215 -0.18 -1.88 -15.51
CA ILE A 215 1.15 -1.37 -15.15
C ILE A 215 1.87 -0.93 -16.43
N GLY A 216 2.54 0.22 -16.39
CA GLY A 216 3.22 0.79 -17.55
C GLY A 216 4.13 1.97 -17.19
N ARG A 217 4.59 2.71 -18.20
CA ARG A 217 5.55 3.82 -17.98
C ARG A 217 4.91 5.14 -17.55
N ASP A 218 3.59 5.28 -17.64
CA ASP A 218 2.87 6.50 -17.27
C ASP A 218 2.73 6.60 -15.75
N THR A 219 3.57 7.40 -15.12
CA THR A 219 3.60 7.67 -13.67
C THR A 219 2.82 8.91 -13.26
N ASP A 220 2.01 9.47 -14.15
CA ASP A 220 1.38 10.77 -13.92
C ASP A 220 0.29 10.74 -12.85
N VAL A 221 -0.43 9.62 -12.66
CA VAL A 221 -1.53 9.56 -11.69
C VAL A 221 -1.15 8.73 -10.48
N ASN A 222 -0.95 7.45 -10.65
CA ASN A 222 -0.52 6.52 -9.62
C ASN A 222 0.79 5.87 -10.05
N TYR A 223 1.69 5.62 -9.11
CA TYR A 223 2.98 5.02 -9.39
C TYR A 223 3.45 4.10 -8.28
N LEU A 224 4.34 3.17 -8.64
CA LEU A 224 4.96 2.21 -7.75
C LEU A 224 6.48 2.36 -7.82
N MET A 225 7.14 2.13 -6.69
CA MET A 225 8.60 2.12 -6.57
C MET A 225 9.07 0.83 -5.90
N ALA A 226 9.97 0.11 -6.56
CA ALA A 226 10.72 -1.00 -5.99
C ALA A 226 12.07 -0.51 -5.50
N THR A 227 12.44 -0.89 -4.28
CA THR A 227 13.68 -0.46 -3.64
C THR A 227 14.42 -1.62 -2.99
N THR A 228 15.72 -1.44 -2.73
CA THR A 228 16.55 -2.40 -1.98
C THR A 228 17.23 -1.68 -0.82
N LYS A 229 17.26 -2.31 0.35
CA LYS A 229 18.09 -1.84 1.48
C LYS A 229 19.55 -2.20 1.25
N LYS A 230 20.41 -1.20 1.33
CA LYS A 230 21.88 -1.39 1.29
C LYS A 230 22.41 -2.14 2.51
#